data_67041146a46c011590f4aa43ada9991e
#
_entry.id   67041146a46c011590f4aa43ada9991e
#
_cell.length_a   1.000
_cell.length_b   1.000
_cell.length_c   1.000
_cell.angle_alpha   90.00
_cell.angle_beta   90.00
_cell.angle_gamma   90.00
#
_symmetry.space_group_name_H-M   'P 1'
#
loop_
_entity.id
_entity.type
_entity.pdbx_description
1 polymer ?
#
loop_
_entity_poly.entity_id
_entity_poly.type
_entity_poly.pdbx_seq_one_letter_code
_entity_poly.pdbx_strand_id
1 'polypeptide(L)'
;TFAPYLETALAEITQPWSSNGHVIIKPSNSCNRIVTDICSQSRDDRFVFMFSTLEEFLVSCIKKMPQAQTQLNLMARHLLPGSALERACEIPRNIDFSIIEACVLVWYVSLEYFSRAIEILPDGSWVSVQYRDLKRDPMAVVQSVGRHCRLPEAVLTEEVLNAKLHEDSKSTGKAYDGLKYRQAYDAVYTAYGDAIKQGLDWADRYVSKNAQVSKIFACN
;
A
#
# COMPACT_ATOMS: atom_id res chain seq x y z
N THR A 1 -15.85 -18.47 13.43
CA THR A 1 -15.13 -18.31 12.14
C THR A 1 -15.41 -16.92 11.60
N PHE A 2 -14.37 -16.19 11.16
CA PHE A 2 -14.46 -14.83 10.63
C PHE A 2 -15.05 -14.79 9.19
N ALA A 3 -14.87 -15.85 8.41
CA ALA A 3 -15.22 -15.94 7.00
C ALA A 3 -16.67 -15.52 6.64
N PRO A 4 -17.73 -15.96 7.33
CA PRO A 4 -19.10 -15.55 7.00
C PRO A 4 -19.36 -14.06 7.15
N TYR A 5 -18.73 -13.43 8.15
CA TYR A 5 -18.86 -11.97 8.34
C TYR A 5 -18.15 -11.19 7.25
N LEU A 6 -16.98 -11.66 6.80
CA LEU A 6 -16.24 -11.06 5.72
C LEU A 6 -17.02 -11.17 4.39
N GLU A 7 -17.57 -12.35 4.10
CA GLU A 7 -18.40 -12.58 2.91
C GLU A 7 -19.60 -11.63 2.87
N THR A 8 -20.35 -11.54 3.98
CA THR A 8 -21.48 -10.61 4.09
C THR A 8 -21.04 -9.16 3.90
N ALA A 9 -19.98 -8.74 4.57
CA ALA A 9 -19.48 -7.38 4.46
C ALA A 9 -19.02 -7.05 3.02
N LEU A 10 -18.32 -7.97 2.35
CA LEU A 10 -17.93 -7.79 0.96
C LEU A 10 -19.15 -7.71 0.05
N ALA A 11 -20.14 -8.60 0.22
CA ALA A 11 -21.37 -8.59 -0.56
C ALA A 11 -22.11 -7.24 -0.45
N GLU A 12 -22.14 -6.64 0.73
CA GLU A 12 -22.80 -5.34 0.96
C GLU A 12 -22.00 -4.19 0.29
N ILE A 13 -20.69 -4.11 0.51
CA ILE A 13 -19.89 -2.99 0.00
C ILE A 13 -19.59 -3.07 -1.49
N THR A 14 -19.73 -4.25 -2.12
CA THR A 14 -19.51 -4.44 -3.56
C THR A 14 -20.78 -4.23 -4.38
N GLN A 15 -21.92 -3.94 -3.75
CA GLN A 15 -23.14 -3.65 -4.50
C GLN A 15 -23.02 -2.34 -5.30
N PRO A 16 -23.11 -2.38 -6.63
CA PRO A 16 -23.06 -1.16 -7.43
C PRO A 16 -24.32 -0.33 -7.22
N TRP A 17 -24.16 0.98 -7.14
CA TRP A 17 -25.27 1.93 -6.98
C TRP A 17 -26.12 2.09 -8.26
N SER A 18 -25.65 1.54 -9.38
CA SER A 18 -26.35 1.48 -10.65
C SER A 18 -26.11 0.14 -11.33
N SER A 19 -27.04 -0.30 -12.19
CA SER A 19 -26.97 -1.60 -12.88
C SER A 19 -25.70 -1.82 -13.73
N ASN A 20 -25.05 -0.75 -14.16
CA ASN A 20 -23.80 -0.79 -14.96
C ASN A 20 -22.61 -0.19 -14.20
N GLY A 21 -22.71 -0.04 -12.88
CA GLY A 21 -21.68 0.59 -12.06
C GLY A 21 -20.49 -0.34 -11.78
N HIS A 22 -19.29 0.24 -11.81
CA HIS A 22 -18.11 -0.39 -11.25
C HIS A 22 -17.93 0.05 -9.80
N VAL A 23 -17.58 -0.88 -8.92
CA VAL A 23 -17.26 -0.57 -7.53
C VAL A 23 -15.75 -0.69 -7.35
N ILE A 24 -15.15 0.39 -6.87
CA ILE A 24 -13.73 0.42 -6.52
C ILE A 24 -13.63 0.55 -5.00
N ILE A 25 -13.02 -0.44 -4.36
CA ILE A 25 -12.82 -0.46 -2.93
C ILE A 25 -11.35 -0.21 -2.64
N LYS A 26 -11.07 0.82 -1.85
CA LYS A 26 -9.73 1.08 -1.31
C LYS A 26 -9.75 0.80 0.20
N PRO A 27 -9.36 -0.40 0.62
CA PRO A 27 -9.28 -0.70 2.05
C PRO A 27 -8.20 0.14 2.74
N SER A 28 -8.33 0.33 4.04
CA SER A 28 -7.23 0.90 4.82
C SER A 28 -6.08 -0.11 4.93
N ASN A 29 -4.86 0.39 5.20
CA ASN A 29 -3.69 -0.49 5.39
C ASN A 29 -3.88 -1.49 6.54
N SER A 30 -4.78 -1.23 7.48
CA SER A 30 -5.15 -2.18 8.55
C SER A 30 -5.78 -3.46 8.00
N CYS A 31 -6.38 -3.41 6.82
CA CYS A 31 -6.96 -4.58 6.16
C CYS A 31 -5.91 -5.48 5.48
N ASN A 32 -4.63 -5.08 5.41
CA ASN A 32 -3.60 -5.89 4.78
C ASN A 32 -3.49 -7.29 5.41
N ARG A 33 -3.76 -7.40 6.70
CA ARG A 33 -3.76 -8.69 7.41
C ARG A 33 -4.79 -9.70 6.88
N ILE A 34 -5.90 -9.22 6.37
CA ILE A 34 -7.01 -10.05 5.84
C ILE A 34 -7.07 -10.02 4.31
N VAL A 35 -6.06 -9.46 3.64
CA VAL A 35 -6.09 -9.34 2.17
C VAL A 35 -6.18 -10.69 1.48
N THR A 36 -5.52 -11.71 2.02
CA THR A 36 -5.61 -13.08 1.49
C THR A 36 -7.04 -13.63 1.60
N ASP A 37 -7.73 -13.35 2.72
CA ASP A 37 -9.11 -13.77 2.89
C ASP A 37 -10.04 -13.02 1.92
N ILE A 38 -9.82 -11.71 1.71
CA ILE A 38 -10.55 -10.92 0.71
C ILE A 38 -10.34 -11.51 -0.69
N CYS A 39 -9.09 -11.76 -1.08
CA CYS A 39 -8.76 -12.34 -2.38
C CYS A 39 -9.38 -13.73 -2.60
N SER A 40 -9.49 -14.54 -1.56
CA SER A 40 -10.06 -15.90 -1.65
C SER A 40 -11.58 -15.91 -1.88
N GLN A 41 -12.28 -14.84 -1.48
CA GLN A 41 -13.73 -14.70 -1.67
C GLN A 41 -14.11 -14.18 -3.06
N SER A 42 -13.17 -13.61 -3.78
CA SER A 42 -13.42 -12.80 -4.99
C SER A 42 -12.85 -13.47 -6.22
N ARG A 43 -13.67 -14.20 -7.00
CA ARG A 43 -13.21 -14.95 -8.18
C ARG A 43 -13.02 -14.10 -9.44
N ASP A 44 -13.85 -13.06 -9.59
CA ASP A 44 -13.91 -12.24 -10.82
C ASP A 44 -13.38 -10.81 -10.62
N ASP A 45 -13.00 -10.47 -9.41
CA ASP A 45 -12.49 -9.14 -9.06
C ASP A 45 -11.08 -8.90 -9.61
N ARG A 46 -10.73 -7.63 -9.74
CA ARG A 46 -9.39 -7.18 -10.12
C ARG A 46 -8.71 -6.51 -8.93
N PHE A 47 -7.48 -6.88 -8.71
CA PHE A 47 -6.71 -6.42 -7.56
C PHE A 47 -5.56 -5.52 -8.01
N VAL A 48 -5.37 -4.42 -7.30
CA VAL A 48 -4.27 -3.49 -7.52
C VAL A 48 -3.49 -3.37 -6.22
N PHE A 49 -2.27 -3.91 -6.19
CA PHE A 49 -1.37 -3.82 -5.05
C PHE A 49 -0.44 -2.61 -5.22
N MET A 50 -0.72 -1.54 -4.50
CA MET A 50 0.09 -0.33 -4.55
C MET A 50 1.08 -0.30 -3.39
N PHE A 51 2.35 -0.07 -3.70
CA PHE A 51 3.42 0.03 -2.71
C PHE A 51 4.43 1.12 -3.08
N SER A 52 5.20 1.56 -2.09
CA SER A 52 6.33 2.48 -2.27
C SER A 52 7.64 1.78 -1.85
N THR A 53 8.78 2.39 -2.18
CA THR A 53 10.02 1.97 -1.54
C THR A 53 9.94 2.21 -0.03
N LEU A 54 10.74 1.46 0.75
CA LEU A 54 10.80 1.67 2.19
C LEU A 54 11.21 3.10 2.52
N GLU A 55 12.17 3.65 1.79
CA GLU A 55 12.65 5.03 1.95
C GLU A 55 11.52 6.04 1.77
N GLU A 56 10.75 5.95 0.68
CA GLU A 56 9.60 6.84 0.44
C GLU A 56 8.53 6.69 1.53
N PHE A 57 8.31 5.47 2.01
CA PHE A 57 7.36 5.21 3.09
C PHE A 57 7.84 5.83 4.40
N LEU A 58 9.10 5.65 4.79
CA LEU A 58 9.73 6.27 5.96
C LEU A 58 9.58 7.79 5.93
N VAL A 59 10.00 8.43 4.85
CA VAL A 59 9.88 9.88 4.69
C VAL A 59 8.43 10.34 4.80
N SER A 60 7.50 9.63 4.16
CA SER A 60 6.07 9.97 4.24
C SER A 60 5.50 9.87 5.65
N CYS A 61 5.98 8.94 6.45
CA CYS A 61 5.55 8.76 7.84
C CYS A 61 6.17 9.82 8.76
N ILE A 62 7.47 10.06 8.64
CA ILE A 62 8.20 11.04 9.44
C ILE A 62 7.64 12.46 9.25
N LYS A 63 7.26 12.82 8.02
CA LYS A 63 6.60 14.11 7.72
C LYS A 63 5.33 14.37 8.54
N LYS A 64 4.70 13.33 9.05
CA LYS A 64 3.43 13.40 9.81
C LYS A 64 3.63 13.29 11.32
N MET A 65 4.87 13.38 11.78
CA MET A 65 5.17 13.35 13.22
C MET A 65 4.64 14.60 13.94
N PRO A 66 4.24 14.48 15.22
CA PRO A 66 4.18 13.27 16.04
C PRO A 66 2.94 12.39 15.84
N GLN A 67 1.94 12.85 15.07
CA GLN A 67 0.64 12.16 14.95
C GLN A 67 0.75 10.75 14.37
N ALA A 68 1.71 10.53 13.48
CA ALA A 68 1.91 9.23 12.85
C ALA A 68 2.43 8.15 13.81
N GLN A 69 3.15 8.52 14.87
CA GLN A 69 3.81 7.58 15.79
C GLN A 69 2.82 6.58 16.41
N THR A 70 1.77 7.09 17.03
CA THR A 70 0.76 6.24 17.69
C THR A 70 0.06 5.34 16.69
N GLN A 71 -0.34 5.88 15.52
CA GLN A 71 -1.02 5.10 14.50
C GLN A 71 -0.14 3.99 13.94
N LEU A 72 1.14 4.27 13.68
CA LEU A 72 2.08 3.28 13.17
C LEU A 72 2.38 2.19 14.18
N ASN A 73 2.52 2.53 15.47
CA ASN A 73 2.65 1.54 16.53
C ASN A 73 1.44 0.61 16.60
N LEU A 74 0.22 1.17 16.54
CA LEU A 74 -1.01 0.37 16.51
C LEU A 74 -1.06 -0.53 15.27
N MET A 75 -0.69 -0.01 14.10
CA MET A 75 -0.64 -0.80 12.87
C MET A 75 0.42 -1.90 12.95
N ALA A 76 1.63 -1.62 13.44
CA ALA A 76 2.67 -2.62 13.60
C ALA A 76 2.20 -3.76 14.50
N ARG A 77 1.62 -3.44 15.65
CA ARG A 77 1.06 -4.43 16.58
C ARG A 77 -0.11 -5.23 15.98
N HIS A 78 -0.92 -4.60 15.11
CA HIS A 78 -2.04 -5.28 14.46
C HIS A 78 -1.59 -6.21 13.33
N LEU A 79 -0.63 -5.78 12.51
CA LEU A 79 -0.18 -6.52 11.34
C LEU A 79 0.84 -7.62 11.66
N LEU A 80 1.68 -7.41 12.68
CA LEU A 80 2.76 -8.32 13.04
C LEU A 80 2.31 -9.76 13.36
N PRO A 81 1.20 -10.00 14.12
CA PRO A 81 0.80 -11.33 14.51
C PRO A 81 0.53 -12.27 13.32
N GLY A 82 1.20 -13.41 13.29
CA GLY A 82 1.09 -14.43 12.24
C GLY A 82 1.97 -14.15 11.00
N SER A 83 2.74 -13.06 11.00
CA SER A 83 3.72 -12.79 9.94
C SER A 83 4.94 -13.73 10.03
N ALA A 84 5.67 -13.86 8.93
CA ALA A 84 6.96 -14.56 8.94
C ALA A 84 7.99 -13.81 9.79
N LEU A 85 7.89 -12.47 9.79
CA LEU A 85 8.76 -11.62 10.57
C LEU A 85 8.60 -11.83 12.09
N GLU A 86 7.36 -11.96 12.58
CA GLU A 86 7.11 -12.30 14.00
C GLU A 86 7.81 -13.59 14.39
N ARG A 87 7.72 -14.61 13.53
CA ARG A 87 8.34 -15.92 13.78
C ARG A 87 9.86 -15.89 13.70
N ALA A 88 10.42 -15.09 12.78
CA ALA A 88 11.86 -15.04 12.55
C ALA A 88 12.63 -14.21 13.57
N CYS A 89 11.98 -13.20 14.18
CA CYS A 89 12.65 -12.20 15.01
C CYS A 89 12.26 -12.25 16.49
N GLU A 90 11.33 -13.15 16.87
CA GLU A 90 10.83 -13.26 18.26
C GLU A 90 10.42 -11.91 18.87
N ILE A 91 9.78 -11.05 18.06
CA ILE A 91 9.49 -9.66 18.44
C ILE A 91 8.48 -9.64 19.60
N PRO A 92 8.80 -9.01 20.73
CA PRO A 92 7.88 -8.92 21.86
C PRO A 92 6.62 -8.12 21.49
N ARG A 93 5.44 -8.67 21.78
CA ARG A 93 4.14 -8.05 21.42
C ARG A 93 3.81 -6.78 22.19
N ASN A 94 4.46 -6.55 23.33
CA ASN A 94 4.17 -5.45 24.25
C ASN A 94 5.20 -4.32 24.19
N ILE A 95 6.01 -4.26 23.14
CA ILE A 95 7.02 -3.22 23.00
C ILE A 95 6.46 -2.02 22.22
N ASP A 96 6.84 -0.82 22.61
CA ASP A 96 6.64 0.38 21.81
C ASP A 96 7.82 0.54 20.84
N PHE A 97 7.52 0.52 19.56
CA PHE A 97 8.51 0.72 18.51
C PHE A 97 8.82 2.21 18.34
N SER A 98 10.08 2.52 18.04
CA SER A 98 10.41 3.83 17.48
C SER A 98 9.64 4.02 16.15
N ILE A 99 9.56 5.27 15.68
CA ILE A 99 8.87 5.55 14.40
C ILE A 99 9.51 4.78 13.24
N ILE A 100 10.82 4.66 13.23
CA ILE A 100 11.57 3.95 12.20
C ILE A 100 11.25 2.46 12.23
N GLU A 101 11.33 1.83 13.40
CA GLU A 101 10.99 0.41 13.57
C GLU A 101 9.54 0.12 13.18
N ALA A 102 8.60 0.93 13.66
CA ALA A 102 7.19 0.78 13.31
C ALA A 102 6.96 0.91 11.80
N CYS A 103 7.61 1.87 11.14
CA CYS A 103 7.52 2.02 9.67
C CYS A 103 8.07 0.81 8.95
N VAL A 104 9.27 0.33 9.32
CA VAL A 104 9.88 -0.84 8.67
C VAL A 104 9.00 -2.07 8.86
N LEU A 105 8.50 -2.30 10.07
CA LEU A 105 7.60 -3.42 10.36
C LEU A 105 6.32 -3.36 9.53
N VAL A 106 5.63 -2.21 9.52
CA VAL A 106 4.38 -2.03 8.77
C VAL A 106 4.62 -2.22 7.26
N TRP A 107 5.68 -1.63 6.73
CA TRP A 107 6.02 -1.76 5.31
C TRP A 107 6.31 -3.22 4.94
N TYR A 108 7.20 -3.88 5.69
CA TYR A 108 7.63 -5.25 5.42
C TYR A 108 6.47 -6.23 5.49
N VAL A 109 5.69 -6.18 6.60
CA VAL A 109 4.58 -7.11 6.81
C VAL A 109 3.45 -6.87 5.80
N SER A 110 3.22 -5.63 5.38
CA SER A 110 2.27 -5.34 4.30
C SER A 110 2.66 -6.02 2.99
N LEU A 111 3.94 -5.96 2.61
CA LEU A 111 4.44 -6.64 1.41
C LEU A 111 4.37 -8.17 1.54
N GLU A 112 4.62 -8.70 2.72
CA GLU A 112 4.46 -10.14 2.98
C GLU A 112 3.00 -10.58 2.77
N TYR A 113 2.02 -9.82 3.26
CA TYR A 113 0.61 -10.12 3.03
C TYR A 113 0.21 -9.99 1.56
N PHE A 114 0.73 -9.00 0.84
CA PHE A 114 0.50 -8.87 -0.60
C PHE A 114 1.09 -10.06 -1.37
N SER A 115 2.31 -10.50 -1.04
CA SER A 115 2.90 -11.69 -1.65
C SER A 115 2.04 -12.94 -1.47
N ARG A 116 1.53 -13.15 -0.27
CA ARG A 116 0.64 -14.29 0.03
C ARG A 116 -0.67 -14.20 -0.75
N ALA A 117 -1.23 -13.00 -0.88
CA ALA A 117 -2.45 -12.79 -1.66
C ALA A 117 -2.20 -13.08 -3.15
N ILE A 118 -1.09 -12.63 -3.70
CA ILE A 118 -0.69 -12.87 -5.09
C ILE A 118 -0.54 -14.38 -5.38
N GLU A 119 -0.03 -15.17 -4.43
CA GLU A 119 0.16 -16.61 -4.61
C GLU A 119 -1.15 -17.40 -4.79
N ILE A 120 -2.27 -16.88 -4.32
CA ILE A 120 -3.58 -17.53 -4.45
C ILE A 120 -4.45 -16.95 -5.56
N LEU A 121 -4.07 -15.81 -6.13
CA LEU A 121 -4.82 -15.13 -7.17
C LEU A 121 -4.52 -15.73 -8.55
N PRO A 122 -5.53 -15.87 -9.42
CA PRO A 122 -5.33 -16.28 -10.79
C PRO A 122 -4.43 -15.29 -11.57
N ASP A 123 -3.66 -15.82 -12.50
CA ASP A 123 -2.89 -14.98 -13.43
C ASP A 123 -3.78 -13.96 -14.14
N GLY A 124 -3.30 -12.73 -14.22
CA GLY A 124 -4.03 -11.62 -14.84
C GLY A 124 -5.19 -11.04 -14.03
N SER A 125 -5.47 -11.54 -12.80
CA SER A 125 -6.46 -10.94 -11.91
C SER A 125 -5.89 -9.83 -11.02
N TRP A 126 -4.59 -9.65 -11.03
CA TRP A 126 -3.90 -8.66 -10.21
C TRP A 126 -2.82 -7.90 -10.98
N VAL A 127 -2.47 -6.74 -10.48
CA VAL A 127 -1.35 -5.93 -10.95
C VAL A 127 -0.68 -5.24 -9.75
N SER A 128 0.62 -5.09 -9.80
CA SER A 128 1.37 -4.30 -8.83
C SER A 128 1.69 -2.91 -9.40
N VAL A 129 1.63 -1.89 -8.55
CA VAL A 129 1.94 -0.51 -8.91
C VAL A 129 2.92 0.06 -7.90
N GLN A 130 4.09 0.42 -8.36
CA GLN A 130 5.05 1.13 -7.54
C GLN A 130 4.72 2.63 -7.53
N TYR A 131 4.65 3.24 -6.36
CA TYR A 131 4.30 4.66 -6.21
C TYR A 131 5.24 5.60 -7.00
N ARG A 132 6.51 5.21 -7.15
CA ARG A 132 7.48 5.93 -7.97
C ARG A 132 7.05 6.03 -9.44
N ASP A 133 6.49 4.95 -10.00
CA ASP A 133 6.04 4.94 -11.39
C ASP A 133 4.81 5.82 -11.57
N LEU A 134 3.89 5.79 -10.61
CA LEU A 134 2.74 6.70 -10.59
C LEU A 134 3.19 8.18 -10.53
N LYS A 135 4.28 8.51 -9.85
CA LYS A 135 4.83 9.87 -9.84
C LYS A 135 5.53 10.25 -11.13
N ARG A 136 6.18 9.29 -11.78
CA ARG A 136 6.93 9.52 -13.03
C ARG A 136 6.00 9.70 -14.22
N ASP A 137 5.02 8.84 -14.34
CA ASP A 137 4.05 8.85 -15.44
C ASP A 137 2.64 8.46 -14.92
N PRO A 138 1.95 9.38 -14.25
CA PRO A 138 0.65 9.09 -13.66
C PRO A 138 -0.39 8.71 -14.70
N MET A 139 -0.33 9.29 -15.90
CA MET A 139 -1.28 9.01 -16.98
C MET A 139 -1.17 7.56 -17.43
N ALA A 140 0.03 7.12 -17.82
CA ALA A 140 0.25 5.75 -18.27
C ALA A 140 -0.14 4.73 -17.20
N VAL A 141 0.23 4.99 -15.94
CA VAL A 141 -0.11 4.08 -14.82
C VAL A 141 -1.61 4.00 -14.61
N VAL A 142 -2.32 5.13 -14.53
CA VAL A 142 -3.77 5.13 -14.30
C VAL A 142 -4.53 4.48 -15.46
N GLN A 143 -4.12 4.73 -16.70
CA GLN A 143 -4.70 4.06 -17.86
C GLN A 143 -4.46 2.55 -17.85
N SER A 144 -3.24 2.11 -17.50
CA SER A 144 -2.91 0.69 -17.38
C SER A 144 -3.74 -0.01 -16.32
N VAL A 145 -3.82 0.60 -15.12
CA VAL A 145 -4.64 0.10 -14.00
C VAL A 145 -6.12 0.10 -14.38
N GLY A 146 -6.60 1.15 -15.03
CA GLY A 146 -8.00 1.24 -15.46
C GLY A 146 -8.37 0.12 -16.45
N ARG A 147 -7.53 -0.16 -17.43
CA ARG A 147 -7.71 -1.29 -18.35
C ARG A 147 -7.68 -2.62 -17.62
N HIS A 148 -6.73 -2.81 -16.69
CA HIS A 148 -6.69 -4.00 -15.84
C HIS A 148 -8.01 -4.18 -15.05
N CYS A 149 -8.53 -3.10 -14.48
CA CYS A 149 -9.81 -3.10 -13.74
C CYS A 149 -11.04 -3.12 -14.68
N ARG A 150 -10.85 -3.23 -16.01
CA ARG A 150 -11.93 -3.23 -17.01
C ARG A 150 -12.83 -1.98 -16.91
N LEU A 151 -12.26 -0.84 -16.55
CA LEU A 151 -12.98 0.41 -16.55
C LEU A 151 -13.30 0.85 -17.98
N PRO A 152 -14.44 1.53 -18.22
CA PRO A 152 -14.80 2.04 -19.54
C PRO A 152 -13.72 3.00 -20.06
N GLU A 153 -13.34 2.87 -21.32
CA GLU A 153 -12.35 3.75 -21.97
C GLU A 153 -12.73 5.24 -21.85
N ALA A 154 -14.01 5.57 -21.81
CA ALA A 154 -14.49 6.93 -21.66
C ALA A 154 -14.03 7.63 -20.36
N VAL A 155 -13.74 6.87 -19.29
CA VAL A 155 -13.22 7.43 -18.02
C VAL A 155 -11.70 7.45 -17.98
N LEU A 156 -11.03 6.85 -18.95
CA LEU A 156 -9.58 6.76 -19.06
C LEU A 156 -9.00 7.75 -20.09
N THR A 157 -9.81 8.67 -20.59
CA THR A 157 -9.37 9.70 -21.53
C THR A 157 -8.41 10.67 -20.86
N GLU A 158 -7.49 11.20 -21.64
CA GLU A 158 -6.50 12.16 -21.15
C GLU A 158 -7.15 13.41 -20.52
N GLU A 159 -8.26 13.87 -21.09
CA GLU A 159 -9.02 15.01 -20.57
C GLU A 159 -9.57 14.75 -19.16
N VAL A 160 -10.22 13.59 -18.94
CA VAL A 160 -10.80 13.23 -17.65
C VAL A 160 -9.71 13.02 -16.59
N LEU A 161 -8.62 12.37 -16.96
CA LEU A 161 -7.54 12.06 -16.01
C LEU A 161 -6.77 13.33 -15.66
N ASN A 162 -6.45 14.21 -16.61
CA ASN A 162 -5.75 15.47 -16.34
C ASN A 162 -6.53 16.36 -15.39
N ALA A 163 -7.85 16.45 -15.52
CA ALA A 163 -8.69 17.21 -14.61
C ALA A 163 -8.57 16.77 -13.15
N LYS A 164 -8.20 15.51 -12.89
CA LYS A 164 -8.07 14.93 -11.55
C LYS A 164 -6.64 14.81 -11.04
N LEU A 165 -5.68 14.57 -11.93
CA LEU A 165 -4.28 14.38 -11.55
C LEU A 165 -3.61 15.64 -10.99
N HIS A 166 -4.14 16.82 -11.32
CA HIS A 166 -3.65 18.09 -10.83
C HIS A 166 -4.29 18.57 -9.53
N GLU A 167 -5.26 17.83 -8.99
CA GLU A 167 -5.85 18.13 -7.68
C GLU A 167 -5.06 17.46 -6.54
N ASP A 168 -4.84 18.22 -5.45
CA ASP A 168 -4.34 17.60 -4.20
C ASP A 168 -5.42 16.69 -3.62
N SER A 169 -5.14 15.40 -3.52
CA SER A 169 -6.06 14.39 -3.02
C SER A 169 -6.56 14.61 -1.58
N LYS A 170 -5.90 15.48 -0.82
CA LYS A 170 -6.23 15.78 0.58
C LYS A 170 -6.84 17.18 0.78
N SER A 171 -6.80 17.99 -0.23
CA SER A 171 -7.26 19.38 -0.17
C SER A 171 -8.03 19.69 -1.45
N THR A 172 -9.31 19.30 -1.49
CA THR A 172 -10.20 19.53 -2.63
C THR A 172 -10.11 20.98 -3.12
N GLY A 173 -9.85 21.15 -4.41
CA GLY A 173 -9.73 22.46 -5.05
C GLY A 173 -8.35 23.13 -4.92
N LYS A 174 -7.34 22.45 -4.35
CA LYS A 174 -5.95 22.92 -4.36
C LYS A 174 -5.13 22.16 -5.39
N ALA A 175 -4.29 22.90 -6.12
CA ALA A 175 -3.35 22.28 -7.04
C ALA A 175 -2.27 21.48 -6.28
N TYR A 176 -1.87 20.35 -6.84
CA TYR A 176 -0.74 19.58 -6.33
C TYR A 176 0.56 20.37 -6.55
N ASP A 177 1.29 20.64 -5.47
CA ASP A 177 2.57 21.37 -5.50
C ASP A 177 3.75 20.40 -5.33
N GLY A 178 4.30 19.96 -6.44
CA GLY A 178 5.45 19.06 -6.47
C GLY A 178 6.73 19.66 -5.89
N LEU A 179 6.91 20.99 -5.94
CA LEU A 179 8.06 21.67 -5.35
C LEU A 179 8.01 21.62 -3.82
N LYS A 180 6.85 21.92 -3.25
CA LYS A 180 6.61 21.84 -1.82
C LYS A 180 6.78 20.41 -1.30
N TYR A 181 6.35 19.43 -2.08
CA TYR A 181 6.57 18.01 -1.74
C TYR A 181 8.07 17.70 -1.66
N ARG A 182 8.86 18.12 -2.65
CA ARG A 182 10.31 17.89 -2.71
C ARG A 182 11.03 18.58 -1.55
N GLN A 183 10.73 19.84 -1.29
CA GLN A 183 11.30 20.57 -0.13
C GLN A 183 11.01 19.88 1.20
N ALA A 184 9.79 19.38 1.38
CA ALA A 184 9.44 18.63 2.58
C ALA A 184 10.14 17.26 2.66
N TYR A 185 10.44 16.62 1.52
CA TYR A 185 11.24 15.40 1.45
C TYR A 185 12.68 15.67 1.89
N ASP A 186 13.31 16.70 1.31
CA ASP A 186 14.70 17.07 1.60
C ASP A 186 14.87 17.47 3.07
N ALA A 187 13.91 18.21 3.65
CA ALA A 187 13.93 18.59 5.06
C ALA A 187 13.90 17.37 6.00
N VAL A 188 13.09 16.35 5.68
CA VAL A 188 13.06 15.09 6.46
C VAL A 188 14.39 14.36 6.34
N TYR A 189 14.93 14.27 5.13
CA TYR A 189 16.20 13.59 4.90
C TYR A 189 17.37 14.27 5.62
N THR A 190 17.37 15.60 5.64
CA THR A 190 18.38 16.37 6.39
C THR A 190 18.30 16.13 7.89
N ALA A 191 17.08 16.03 8.43
CA ALA A 191 16.90 15.89 9.88
C ALA A 191 17.01 14.44 10.39
N TYR A 192 16.67 13.44 9.57
CA TYR A 192 16.53 12.04 9.97
C TYR A 192 17.29 11.05 9.08
N GLY A 193 18.21 11.51 8.23
CA GLY A 193 18.90 10.69 7.24
C GLY A 193 19.62 9.47 7.82
N ASP A 194 20.32 9.63 8.95
CA ASP A 194 21.01 8.51 9.61
C ASP A 194 20.01 7.47 10.13
N ALA A 195 18.91 7.90 10.73
CA ALA A 195 17.86 7.00 11.22
C ALA A 195 17.17 6.27 10.06
N ILE A 196 16.92 6.96 8.94
CA ILE A 196 16.38 6.35 7.72
C ILE A 196 17.35 5.29 7.20
N LYS A 197 18.65 5.62 7.11
CA LYS A 197 19.68 4.66 6.67
C LYS A 197 19.74 3.43 7.56
N GLN A 198 19.71 3.60 8.88
CA GLN A 198 19.65 2.47 9.81
C GLN A 198 18.42 1.58 9.57
N GLY A 199 17.25 2.18 9.31
CA GLY A 199 16.03 1.46 8.96
C GLY A 199 16.17 0.67 7.66
N LEU A 200 16.79 1.25 6.63
CA LEU A 200 17.06 0.59 5.36
C LEU A 200 18.03 -0.59 5.54
N ASP A 201 19.14 -0.37 6.24
CA ASP A 201 20.14 -1.41 6.53
C ASP A 201 19.54 -2.57 7.35
N TRP A 202 18.62 -2.26 8.26
CA TRP A 202 17.88 -3.28 9.01
C TRP A 202 16.96 -4.09 8.09
N ALA A 203 16.19 -3.41 7.26
CA ALA A 203 15.27 -4.05 6.31
C ALA A 203 16.02 -4.96 5.32
N ASP A 204 17.14 -4.52 4.75
CA ASP A 204 17.94 -5.30 3.80
C ASP A 204 18.39 -6.64 4.38
N ARG A 205 18.74 -6.67 5.66
CA ARG A 205 19.13 -7.92 6.35
C ARG A 205 18.01 -8.94 6.44
N TYR A 206 16.75 -8.51 6.43
CA TYR A 206 15.58 -9.37 6.52
C TYR A 206 14.91 -9.61 5.15
N VAL A 207 14.77 -8.59 4.33
CA VAL A 207 14.17 -8.68 2.98
C VAL A 207 15.00 -9.61 2.09
N SER A 208 16.33 -9.49 2.13
CA SER A 208 17.22 -10.34 1.33
C SER A 208 17.13 -11.84 1.68
N LYS A 209 16.64 -12.16 2.88
CA LYS A 209 16.45 -13.53 3.34
C LYS A 209 15.06 -14.10 3.08
N ASN A 210 14.10 -13.26 2.70
CA ASN A 210 12.71 -13.68 2.49
C ASN A 210 12.35 -13.63 0.99
N ALA A 211 12.48 -14.79 0.33
CA ALA A 211 12.17 -14.96 -1.09
C ALA A 211 10.71 -14.59 -1.46
N GLN A 212 9.78 -14.64 -0.51
CA GLN A 212 8.39 -14.28 -0.75
C GLN A 212 8.22 -12.78 -0.98
N VAL A 213 8.89 -11.95 -0.20
CA VAL A 213 8.82 -10.49 -0.35
C VAL A 213 9.50 -10.03 -1.63
N SER A 214 10.57 -10.69 -2.07
CA SER A 214 11.27 -10.35 -3.32
C SER A 214 10.42 -10.56 -4.57
N LYS A 215 9.43 -11.45 -4.55
CA LYS A 215 8.54 -11.69 -5.70
C LYS A 215 7.73 -10.45 -6.10
N ILE A 216 7.26 -9.62 -5.15
CA ILE A 216 6.52 -8.39 -5.47
C ILE A 216 7.36 -7.41 -6.30
N PHE A 217 8.67 -7.35 -6.05
CA PHE A 217 9.58 -6.47 -6.77
C PHE A 217 10.00 -7.01 -8.13
N ALA A 218 9.89 -8.33 -8.36
CA ALA A 218 10.29 -8.99 -9.59
C ALA A 218 9.18 -9.00 -10.68
N CYS A 219 7.96 -8.62 -10.33
CA CYS A 219 6.80 -8.64 -11.24
C CYS A 219 6.56 -7.32 -11.98
N ASN A 220 7.60 -6.48 -12.15
CA ASN A 220 7.55 -5.22 -12.92
C ASN A 220 8.42 -5.28 -14.16
#